data_913c19a3607ed498b7767fda5ff0a03b
#
_entry.id   913c19a3607ed498b7767fda5ff0a03b
#
_cell.length_a   1.000
_cell.length_b   1.000
_cell.length_c   1.000
_cell.angle_alpha   90.00
_cell.angle_beta   90.00
_cell.angle_gamma   90.00
#
_symmetry.space_group_name_H-M   'P 1'
#
loop_
_entity.id
_entity.type
_entity.pdbx_description
1 polymer ?
#
loop_
_entity_poly.entity_id
_entity_poly.type
_entity_poly.pdbx_seq_one_letter_code
_entity_poly.pdbx_strand_id
1 'polypeptide(L)'
;MDPPDTLIYATRLVPHRSLSAAQFRLLMLLLGTCCAAASLPFVMLGAWPVAGFFGLDVALVYLALRASFRSARAYEEVRLTAFELHLAKVSARGNAREWRFNPSWVRLEQDVHAQFGVQKLALVSHGHRVAVAAFLGADAKARFAGDLAQALNQARRGPAFW
;
A
#
# COMPACT_ATOMS: atom_id res chain seq x y z
N MET A 1 -0.78 24.27 28.66
CA MET A 1 0.43 23.90 27.90
C MET A 1 0.57 22.40 28.09
N ASP A 2 -0.15 21.64 27.25
CA ASP A 2 -0.12 20.19 27.34
C ASP A 2 1.29 19.69 27.02
N PRO A 3 1.84 18.73 27.81
CA PRO A 3 3.14 18.17 27.49
C PRO A 3 3.05 17.58 26.09
N PRO A 4 4.06 17.79 25.24
CA PRO A 4 4.02 17.23 23.90
C PRO A 4 3.86 15.72 24.03
N ASP A 5 2.79 15.18 23.44
CA ASP A 5 2.55 13.74 23.35
C ASP A 5 3.83 13.09 22.83
N THR A 6 4.59 12.48 23.72
CA THR A 6 5.88 11.91 23.35
C THR A 6 5.61 10.81 22.36
N LEU A 7 5.92 11.08 21.09
CA LEU A 7 5.74 10.13 20.00
C LEU A 7 6.67 8.94 20.21
N ILE A 8 6.10 7.77 20.50
CA ILE A 8 6.85 6.53 20.75
C ILE A 8 7.18 5.86 19.42
N TYR A 9 6.23 5.88 18.48
CA TYR A 9 6.40 5.23 17.19
C TYR A 9 5.59 5.96 16.11
N ALA A 10 6.20 6.18 14.96
CA ALA A 10 5.50 6.69 13.79
C ALA A 10 6.05 6.01 12.54
N THR A 11 5.15 5.52 11.71
CA THR A 11 5.52 4.94 10.43
C THR A 11 4.47 5.21 9.37
N ARG A 12 4.92 5.38 8.14
CA ARG A 12 4.07 5.51 6.97
C ARG A 12 4.30 4.31 6.07
N LEU A 13 3.28 3.48 5.97
CA LEU A 13 3.26 2.30 5.14
C LEU A 13 2.79 2.70 3.73
N VAL A 14 3.60 2.42 2.74
CA VAL A 14 3.27 2.66 1.33
C VAL A 14 3.36 1.36 0.55
N PRO A 15 2.47 1.13 -0.43
CA PRO A 15 2.58 -0.02 -1.31
C PRO A 15 3.89 0.02 -2.10
N HIS A 16 4.51 -1.15 -2.26
CA HIS A 16 5.70 -1.27 -3.09
C HIS A 16 5.33 -0.98 -4.55
N ARG A 17 6.03 -0.05 -5.18
CA ARG A 17 5.83 0.28 -6.59
C ARG A 17 6.87 -0.49 -7.42
N SER A 18 6.40 -1.39 -8.26
CA SER A 18 7.27 -2.18 -9.13
C SER A 18 7.85 -1.39 -10.29
N LEU A 19 7.18 -0.31 -10.74
CA LEU A 19 7.58 0.50 -11.89
C LEU A 19 7.66 1.98 -11.50
N SER A 20 8.75 2.62 -11.89
CA SER A 20 8.88 4.07 -11.84
C SER A 20 8.14 4.73 -13.02
N ALA A 21 7.86 6.05 -12.91
CA ALA A 21 7.24 6.79 -14.00
C ALA A 21 8.08 6.80 -15.30
N ALA A 22 9.40 6.73 -15.18
CA ALA A 22 10.30 6.63 -16.32
C ALA A 22 10.21 5.26 -17.01
N GLN A 23 10.21 4.19 -16.22
CA GLN A 23 10.06 2.82 -16.73
C GLN A 23 8.68 2.61 -17.38
N PHE A 24 7.62 3.20 -16.80
CA PHE A 24 6.30 3.19 -17.42
C PHE A 24 6.30 3.83 -18.81
N ARG A 25 6.89 5.03 -18.94
CA ARG A 25 6.98 5.73 -20.23
C ARG A 25 7.78 4.93 -21.25
N LEU A 26 8.92 4.36 -20.82
CA LEU A 26 9.75 3.53 -21.68
C LEU A 26 8.99 2.28 -22.15
N LEU A 27 8.29 1.59 -21.24
CA LEU A 27 7.49 0.42 -21.57
C LEU A 27 6.40 0.76 -22.59
N MET A 28 5.67 1.86 -22.39
CA MET A 28 4.62 2.29 -23.30
C MET A 28 5.16 2.71 -24.68
N LEU A 29 6.33 3.33 -24.70
CA LEU A 29 6.99 3.72 -25.95
C LEU A 29 7.44 2.48 -26.73
N LEU A 30 8.08 1.51 -26.08
CA LEU A 30 8.50 0.26 -26.69
C LEU A 30 7.30 -0.53 -27.21
N LEU A 31 6.25 -0.68 -26.39
CA LEU A 31 5.03 -1.38 -26.79
C LEU A 31 4.36 -0.70 -27.99
N GLY A 32 4.18 0.62 -27.93
CA GLY A 32 3.57 1.40 -29.01
C GLY A 32 4.37 1.30 -30.33
N THR A 33 5.70 1.40 -30.24
CA THR A 33 6.58 1.27 -31.43
C THR A 33 6.51 -0.13 -32.02
N CYS A 34 6.54 -1.17 -31.19
CA CYS A 34 6.45 -2.56 -31.62
C CYS A 34 5.08 -2.85 -32.30
N CYS A 35 3.97 -2.40 -31.69
CA CYS A 35 2.63 -2.55 -32.28
C CYS A 35 2.49 -1.75 -33.59
N ALA A 36 3.03 -0.54 -33.66
CA ALA A 36 3.03 0.27 -34.88
C ALA A 36 3.80 -0.43 -36.02
N ALA A 37 5.00 -0.92 -35.73
CA ALA A 37 5.80 -1.66 -36.72
C ALA A 37 5.12 -2.93 -37.19
N ALA A 38 4.50 -3.69 -36.27
CA ALA A 38 3.77 -4.91 -36.59
C ALA A 38 2.50 -4.65 -37.41
N SER A 39 1.86 -3.49 -37.25
CA SER A 39 0.64 -3.12 -37.97
C SER A 39 0.88 -2.67 -39.41
N LEU A 40 2.10 -2.17 -39.74
CA LEU A 40 2.41 -1.62 -41.07
C LEU A 40 2.11 -2.57 -42.25
N PRO A 41 2.54 -3.84 -42.23
CA PRO A 41 2.23 -4.74 -43.35
C PRO A 41 0.72 -4.97 -43.57
N PHE A 42 -0.04 -5.00 -42.46
CA PHE A 42 -1.49 -5.19 -42.55
C PHE A 42 -2.21 -3.96 -43.15
N VAL A 43 -1.72 -2.76 -42.80
CA VAL A 43 -2.24 -1.52 -43.41
C VAL A 43 -1.95 -1.48 -44.89
N MET A 44 -0.73 -1.89 -45.33
CA MET A 44 -0.33 -1.92 -46.74
C MET A 44 -1.13 -2.95 -47.54
N LEU A 45 -1.56 -4.04 -46.92
CA LEU A 45 -2.42 -5.07 -47.50
C LEU A 45 -3.92 -4.73 -47.47
N GLY A 46 -4.29 -3.53 -47.01
CA GLY A 46 -5.69 -3.10 -46.89
C GLY A 46 -6.43 -3.64 -45.66
N ALA A 47 -5.74 -4.38 -44.80
CA ALA A 47 -6.32 -4.96 -43.57
C ALA A 47 -6.26 -3.96 -42.39
N TRP A 48 -6.70 -2.74 -42.59
CA TRP A 48 -6.69 -1.64 -41.60
C TRP A 48 -7.40 -1.97 -40.27
N PRO A 49 -8.45 -2.84 -40.21
CA PRO A 49 -9.02 -3.19 -38.90
C PRO A 49 -8.03 -3.86 -37.96
N VAL A 50 -7.05 -4.60 -38.51
CA VAL A 50 -5.99 -5.27 -37.72
C VAL A 50 -5.13 -4.23 -36.99
N ALA A 51 -4.79 -3.13 -37.67
CA ALA A 51 -4.07 -2.02 -37.06
C ALA A 51 -4.87 -1.37 -35.92
N GLY A 52 -6.19 -1.31 -36.04
CA GLY A 52 -7.09 -0.86 -34.99
C GLY A 52 -7.02 -1.71 -33.71
N PHE A 53 -6.92 -3.04 -33.87
CA PHE A 53 -6.73 -3.95 -32.71
C PHE A 53 -5.40 -3.73 -32.00
N PHE A 54 -4.29 -3.55 -32.72
CA PHE A 54 -3.01 -3.20 -32.09
C PHE A 54 -3.09 -1.90 -31.30
N GLY A 55 -3.79 -0.89 -31.82
CA GLY A 55 -4.04 0.37 -31.11
C GLY A 55 -4.88 0.18 -29.85
N LEU A 56 -5.91 -0.68 -29.93
CA LEU A 56 -6.75 -1.03 -28.78
C LEU A 56 -5.97 -1.74 -27.69
N ASP A 57 -5.10 -2.70 -28.04
CA ASP A 57 -4.25 -3.41 -27.09
C ASP A 57 -3.33 -2.46 -26.32
N VAL A 58 -2.67 -1.52 -27.00
CA VAL A 58 -1.84 -0.49 -26.37
C VAL A 58 -2.68 0.36 -25.42
N ALA A 59 -3.89 0.76 -25.82
CA ALA A 59 -4.79 1.56 -24.99
C ALA A 59 -5.24 0.78 -23.74
N LEU A 60 -5.58 -0.49 -23.86
CA LEU A 60 -5.98 -1.35 -22.74
C LEU A 60 -4.83 -1.54 -21.74
N VAL A 61 -3.62 -1.82 -22.22
CA VAL A 61 -2.43 -1.93 -21.37
C VAL A 61 -2.16 -0.61 -20.66
N TYR A 62 -2.26 0.52 -21.35
CA TYR A 62 -2.11 1.85 -20.75
C TYR A 62 -3.13 2.09 -19.63
N LEU A 63 -4.40 1.80 -19.88
CA LEU A 63 -5.46 1.99 -18.89
C LEU A 63 -5.27 1.07 -17.67
N ALA A 64 -4.93 -0.20 -17.89
CA ALA A 64 -4.67 -1.16 -16.83
C ALA A 64 -3.50 -0.72 -15.93
N LEU A 65 -2.37 -0.33 -16.54
CA LEU A 65 -1.22 0.17 -15.81
C LEU A 65 -1.53 1.47 -15.08
N ARG A 66 -2.24 2.41 -15.71
CA ARG A 66 -2.67 3.66 -15.08
C ARG A 66 -3.58 3.41 -13.87
N ALA A 67 -4.49 2.45 -13.95
CA ALA A 67 -5.33 2.04 -12.83
C ALA A 67 -4.48 1.46 -11.68
N SER A 68 -3.51 0.61 -11.99
CA SER A 68 -2.56 0.06 -11.03
C SER A 68 -1.74 1.15 -10.33
N PHE A 69 -1.22 2.14 -11.09
CA PHE A 69 -0.51 3.29 -10.51
C PHE A 69 -1.39 4.16 -9.61
N ARG A 70 -2.68 4.28 -9.93
CA ARG A 70 -3.62 4.99 -9.06
C ARG A 70 -3.80 4.29 -7.73
N SER A 71 -4.00 2.97 -7.74
CA SER A 71 -4.18 2.19 -6.50
C SER A 71 -2.94 2.23 -5.60
N ALA A 72 -1.75 2.35 -6.18
CA ALA A 72 -0.49 2.47 -5.44
C ALA A 72 -0.27 3.84 -4.74
N ARG A 73 -1.21 4.78 -4.84
CA ARG A 73 -1.18 6.06 -4.09
C ARG A 73 -1.78 5.95 -2.70
N ALA A 74 -2.47 4.86 -2.41
CA ALA A 74 -2.97 4.61 -1.07
C ALA A 74 -1.80 4.45 -0.09
N TYR A 75 -1.97 4.93 1.13
CA TYR A 75 -1.00 4.74 2.20
C TYR A 75 -1.71 4.62 3.55
N GLU A 76 -1.03 4.01 4.49
CA GLU A 76 -1.47 3.95 5.88
C GLU A 76 -0.43 4.64 6.76
N GLU A 77 -0.88 5.44 7.70
CA GLU A 77 -0.03 6.10 8.68
C GLU A 77 -0.40 5.62 10.07
N VAL A 78 0.59 5.17 10.81
CA VAL A 78 0.44 4.71 12.18
C VAL A 78 1.27 5.61 13.06
N ARG A 79 0.64 6.24 14.06
CA ARG A 79 1.30 7.05 15.08
C ARG A 79 0.90 6.52 16.45
N LEU A 80 1.87 6.28 17.29
CA LEU A 80 1.68 5.82 18.66
C LEU A 80 2.31 6.79 19.63
N THR A 81 1.49 7.26 20.56
CA THR A 81 1.91 7.98 21.75
C THR A 81 1.66 7.11 22.99
N ALA A 82 1.98 7.61 24.18
CA ALA A 82 1.70 6.88 25.43
C ALA A 82 0.17 6.69 25.66
N PHE A 83 -0.66 7.56 25.10
CA PHE A 83 -2.10 7.62 25.38
C PHE A 83 -2.98 7.20 24.20
N GLU A 84 -2.48 7.31 22.98
CA GLU A 84 -3.27 7.09 21.77
C GLU A 84 -2.47 6.39 20.67
N LEU A 85 -3.10 5.40 20.04
CA LEU A 85 -2.68 4.83 18.77
C LEU A 85 -3.60 5.37 17.67
N HIS A 86 -3.07 6.22 16.81
CA HIS A 86 -3.76 6.78 15.66
C HIS A 86 -3.40 6.01 14.40
N LEU A 87 -4.41 5.49 13.71
CA LEU A 87 -4.28 4.83 12.41
C LEU A 87 -5.04 5.65 11.37
N ALA A 88 -4.36 6.21 10.40
CA ALA A 88 -4.96 6.87 9.25
C ALA A 88 -4.72 6.05 7.99
N LYS A 89 -5.80 5.75 7.26
CA LYS A 89 -5.76 5.09 5.95
C LYS A 89 -6.22 6.07 4.89
N VAL A 90 -5.34 6.38 3.97
CA VAL A 90 -5.68 7.23 2.83
C VAL A 90 -5.80 6.37 1.58
N SER A 91 -6.99 6.37 0.99
CA SER A 91 -7.24 5.63 -0.24
C SER A 91 -6.57 6.32 -1.44
N ALA A 92 -6.45 5.60 -2.55
CA ALA A 92 -5.94 6.12 -3.83
C ALA A 92 -6.73 7.34 -4.37
N ARG A 93 -7.97 7.52 -3.91
CA ARG A 93 -8.85 8.64 -4.27
C ARG A 93 -8.75 9.84 -3.32
N GLY A 94 -7.91 9.75 -2.29
CA GLY A 94 -7.74 10.80 -1.28
C GLY A 94 -8.71 10.71 -0.10
N ASN A 95 -9.61 9.73 -0.08
CA ASN A 95 -10.50 9.53 1.07
C ASN A 95 -9.69 9.01 2.24
N ALA A 96 -9.67 9.77 3.33
CA ALA A 96 -9.05 9.36 4.58
C ALA A 96 -10.09 8.70 5.50
N ARG A 97 -9.67 7.64 6.17
CA ARG A 97 -10.38 7.05 7.31
C ARG A 97 -9.41 6.97 8.47
N GLU A 98 -9.84 7.41 9.62
CA GLU A 98 -9.02 7.49 10.82
C GLU A 98 -9.65 6.67 11.93
N TRP A 99 -8.81 6.01 12.70
CA TRP A 99 -9.18 5.28 13.91
C TRP A 99 -8.23 5.69 15.03
N ARG A 100 -8.79 5.82 16.21
CA ARG A 100 -8.07 6.12 17.42
C ARG A 100 -8.32 5.01 18.43
N PHE A 101 -7.26 4.47 18.97
CA PHE A 101 -7.31 3.37 19.92
C PHE A 101 -6.49 3.73 21.15
N ASN A 102 -6.93 3.24 22.30
CA ASN A 102 -6.11 3.30 23.49
C ASN A 102 -5.06 2.16 23.44
N PRO A 103 -3.76 2.45 23.56
CA PRO A 103 -2.69 1.45 23.50
C PRO A 103 -2.84 0.30 24.50
N SER A 104 -3.46 0.56 25.65
CA SER A 104 -3.68 -0.45 26.69
C SER A 104 -4.70 -1.52 26.27
N TRP A 105 -5.66 -1.17 25.41
CA TRP A 105 -6.77 -2.04 25.02
C TRP A 105 -6.63 -2.60 23.60
N VAL A 106 -5.70 -2.08 22.81
CA VAL A 106 -5.48 -2.54 21.45
C VAL A 106 -4.57 -3.78 21.44
N ARG A 107 -4.93 -4.77 20.63
CA ARG A 107 -4.11 -5.96 20.38
C ARG A 107 -3.79 -6.05 18.90
N LEU A 108 -2.56 -6.44 18.58
CA LEU A 108 -2.15 -6.76 17.23
C LEU A 108 -2.38 -8.27 17.00
N GLU A 109 -3.34 -8.59 16.15
CA GLU A 109 -3.57 -9.95 15.68
C GLU A 109 -2.81 -10.21 14.40
N GLN A 110 -2.17 -11.37 14.33
CA GLN A 110 -1.40 -11.84 13.19
C GLN A 110 -1.96 -13.19 12.74
N ASP A 111 -2.25 -13.30 11.46
CA ASP A 111 -2.57 -14.56 10.80
C ASP A 111 -1.29 -15.05 10.11
N VAL A 112 -0.67 -16.08 10.67
CA VAL A 112 0.63 -16.59 10.21
C VAL A 112 0.42 -17.94 9.54
N HIS A 113 0.81 -18.04 8.26
CA HIS A 113 0.79 -19.30 7.53
C HIS A 113 2.21 -19.92 7.53
N ALA A 114 2.30 -21.22 7.80
CA ALA A 114 3.59 -21.92 7.97
C ALA A 114 4.53 -21.78 6.76
N GLN A 115 3.99 -21.71 5.52
CA GLN A 115 4.78 -21.61 4.29
C GLN A 115 4.88 -20.19 3.74
N PHE A 116 3.91 -19.32 4.05
CA PHE A 116 3.79 -17.98 3.44
C PHE A 116 4.02 -16.83 4.42
N GLY A 117 4.36 -17.12 5.67
CA GLY A 117 4.60 -16.11 6.70
C GLY A 117 3.33 -15.35 7.11
N VAL A 118 3.50 -14.08 7.49
CA VAL A 118 2.38 -13.24 7.97
C VAL A 118 1.47 -12.84 6.82
N GLN A 119 0.26 -13.38 6.81
CA GLN A 119 -0.73 -13.13 5.77
C GLN A 119 -1.58 -11.90 6.06
N LYS A 120 -2.07 -11.77 7.29
CA LYS A 120 -2.94 -10.67 7.70
C LYS A 120 -2.48 -10.09 9.02
N LEU A 121 -2.62 -8.78 9.12
CA LEU A 121 -2.44 -8.04 10.36
C LEU A 121 -3.72 -7.25 10.65
N ALA A 122 -4.14 -7.24 11.89
CA ALA A 122 -5.29 -6.47 12.33
C ALA A 122 -5.06 -5.88 13.72
N LEU A 123 -5.49 -4.64 13.91
CA LEU A 123 -5.64 -4.02 15.22
C LEU A 123 -7.03 -4.36 15.75
N VAL A 124 -7.08 -4.91 16.95
CA VAL A 124 -8.34 -5.30 17.62
C VAL A 124 -8.46 -4.55 18.91
N SER A 125 -9.59 -3.86 19.11
CA SER A 125 -9.92 -3.15 20.33
C SER A 125 -11.43 -3.13 20.52
N HIS A 126 -11.91 -3.50 21.69
CA HIS A 126 -13.33 -3.53 22.05
C HIS A 126 -14.25 -4.22 21.02
N GLY A 127 -13.81 -5.33 20.45
CA GLY A 127 -14.56 -6.06 19.41
C GLY A 127 -14.46 -5.48 17.99
N HIS A 128 -13.88 -4.30 17.82
CA HIS A 128 -13.61 -3.73 16.50
C HIS A 128 -12.28 -4.25 15.95
N ARG A 129 -12.33 -4.78 14.74
CA ARG A 129 -11.15 -5.31 14.02
C ARG A 129 -10.87 -4.45 12.80
N VAL A 130 -9.69 -3.84 12.75
CA VAL A 130 -9.24 -3.02 11.62
C VAL A 130 -8.00 -3.66 11.02
N ALA A 131 -8.10 -4.16 9.79
CA ALA A 131 -6.95 -4.71 9.07
C ALA A 131 -5.89 -3.61 8.87
N VAL A 132 -4.62 -3.91 8.99
CA VAL A 132 -3.51 -2.97 8.79
C VAL A 132 -2.44 -3.61 7.91
N ALA A 133 -1.71 -2.79 7.15
CA ALA A 133 -0.61 -3.23 6.29
C ALA A 133 -1.03 -4.30 5.24
N ALA A 134 -2.28 -4.27 4.76
CA ALA A 134 -2.80 -5.31 3.86
C ALA A 134 -2.01 -5.44 2.55
N PHE A 135 -1.42 -4.35 2.08
CA PHE A 135 -0.66 -4.26 0.83
C PHE A 135 0.84 -4.60 0.97
N LEU A 136 1.34 -4.84 2.18
CA LEU A 136 2.73 -5.24 2.40
C LEU A 136 2.93 -6.73 2.11
N GLY A 137 4.14 -7.10 1.67
CA GLY A 137 4.56 -8.50 1.60
C GLY A 137 4.75 -9.13 2.99
N ALA A 138 4.84 -10.46 3.07
CA ALA A 138 4.90 -11.20 4.32
C ALA A 138 6.06 -10.76 5.25
N ASP A 139 7.26 -10.57 4.69
CA ASP A 139 8.44 -10.15 5.46
C ASP A 139 8.30 -8.71 5.99
N ALA A 140 7.74 -7.81 5.17
CA ALA A 140 7.50 -6.44 5.58
C ALA A 140 6.40 -6.35 6.65
N LYS A 141 5.36 -7.20 6.56
CA LYS A 141 4.34 -7.34 7.60
C LYS A 141 4.93 -7.85 8.90
N ALA A 142 5.80 -8.87 8.84
CA ALA A 142 6.44 -9.43 10.03
C ALA A 142 7.31 -8.39 10.75
N ARG A 143 8.11 -7.61 10.01
CA ARG A 143 8.91 -6.50 10.58
C ARG A 143 8.04 -5.45 11.22
N PHE A 144 7.05 -4.95 10.48
CA PHE A 144 6.11 -3.95 11.00
C PHE A 144 5.38 -4.45 12.24
N ALA A 145 4.95 -5.71 12.26
CA ALA A 145 4.28 -6.32 13.41
C ALA A 145 5.18 -6.38 14.64
N GLY A 146 6.47 -6.73 14.47
CA GLY A 146 7.46 -6.72 15.52
C GLY A 146 7.70 -5.34 16.12
N ASP A 147 7.93 -4.34 15.23
CA ASP A 147 8.17 -2.95 15.64
C ASP A 147 6.97 -2.37 16.38
N LEU A 148 5.76 -2.58 15.85
CA LEU A 148 4.53 -2.08 16.46
C LEU A 148 4.23 -2.78 17.79
N ALA A 149 4.46 -4.09 17.90
CA ALA A 149 4.30 -4.83 19.16
C ALA A 149 5.26 -4.33 20.24
N GLN A 150 6.52 -4.08 19.87
CA GLN A 150 7.51 -3.52 20.79
C GLN A 150 7.09 -2.10 21.24
N ALA A 151 6.66 -1.25 20.32
CA ALA A 151 6.20 0.10 20.63
C ALA A 151 4.95 0.10 21.52
N LEU A 152 3.98 -0.79 21.27
CA LEU A 152 2.80 -0.96 22.13
C LEU A 152 3.18 -1.42 23.53
N ASN A 153 4.15 -2.31 23.69
CA ASN A 153 4.64 -2.71 24.98
C ASN A 153 5.32 -1.55 25.74
N GLN A 154 6.05 -0.71 25.01
CA GLN A 154 6.64 0.51 25.58
C GLN A 154 5.57 1.50 26.04
N ALA A 155 4.54 1.74 25.21
CA ALA A 155 3.42 2.63 25.56
C ALA A 155 2.68 2.15 26.83
N ARG A 156 2.48 0.85 26.99
CA ARG A 156 1.82 0.24 28.15
C ARG A 156 2.62 0.34 29.45
N ARG A 157 3.94 0.39 29.36
CA ARG A 157 4.82 0.55 30.55
C ARG A 157 4.79 1.98 31.10
N GLY A 158 4.19 2.91 30.35
CA GLY A 158 4.14 4.33 30.68
C GLY A 158 5.47 5.06 30.44
N PRO A 159 5.46 6.39 30.50
CA PRO A 159 6.70 7.17 30.45
C PRO A 159 7.56 6.81 31.67
N ALA A 160 8.83 6.51 31.43
CA ALA A 160 9.80 6.34 32.51
C ALA A 160 10.06 7.73 33.12
N PHE A 161 9.43 8.01 34.22
CA PHE A 161 9.77 9.19 35.05
C PHE A 161 11.02 8.86 35.84
N TRP A 162 12.16 9.35 35.37
CA TRP A 162 13.41 9.46 36.17
C TRP A 162 13.72 10.91 36.45
#